data_8a10c7982d1f86784874855baa392f2d
#
_entry.id   8a10c7982d1f86784874855baa392f2d
#
_cell.length_a   1.000
_cell.length_b   1.000
_cell.length_c   1.000
_cell.angle_alpha   90.00
_cell.angle_beta   90.00
_cell.angle_gamma   90.00
#
_symmetry.space_group_name_H-M   'P 1'
#
loop_
_entity.id
_entity.type
_entity.pdbx_description
1 polymer ?
#
loop_
_entity_poly.entity_id
_entity_poly.type
_entity_poly.pdbx_seq_one_letter_code
_entity_poly.pdbx_strand_id
1 'polypeptide(L)'
;MRVVDLDQRTDEWKQWRKLGVTATDSPVLFGLVPEQNSIELWAEKTGLKEPTDLSDIPAVRWGVEHEDYARSLWELKHGDIASPLCVESDANPIFRASLDGYTTNGEVLEIKCPYPDGITIMDVKIRRENSDAYKRYFIQVQHQLMVSGSLLAHLVFLDGDELIEFEIARDENVIIEIKQKGEEFFKAVLEKRPPRDKTGWLPKSAEDEALWRDAAERYLEAVSLERKYRSQKEQAKTELLGMIGEFYSYADYAGVLITKEPSRPSSSVSCSKVLKYLMQKEIPITEDVFKACVMPKSESRWNVKPSPTETRELVFNDRERLRDSDQTHFSEDLDDFEISGTGAFWF
;
A
#
# COMPACT_ATOMS: atom_id res chain seq x y z
N MET A 1 1.82 -15.54 -25.15
CA MET A 1 2.66 -14.97 -24.07
C MET A 1 4.08 -15.46 -24.16
N ARG A 2 5.04 -14.66 -23.74
CA ARG A 2 6.45 -15.07 -23.58
C ARG A 2 6.71 -15.36 -22.12
N VAL A 3 7.15 -16.57 -21.80
CA VAL A 3 7.58 -16.93 -20.44
C VAL A 3 8.96 -16.34 -20.20
N VAL A 4 9.16 -15.76 -19.02
CA VAL A 4 10.41 -15.18 -18.55
C VAL A 4 10.91 -16.04 -17.39
N ASP A 5 12.13 -16.54 -17.53
CA ASP A 5 12.77 -17.40 -16.52
C ASP A 5 13.26 -16.54 -15.35
N LEU A 6 12.38 -16.27 -14.42
CA LEU A 6 12.62 -15.47 -13.22
C LEU A 6 11.87 -16.06 -12.03
N ASP A 7 12.57 -16.23 -10.92
CA ASP A 7 11.95 -16.54 -9.65
C ASP A 7 11.27 -15.29 -9.07
N GLN A 8 10.01 -15.42 -8.68
CA GLN A 8 9.25 -14.33 -8.06
C GLN A 8 9.91 -13.91 -6.73
N ARG A 9 9.77 -12.62 -6.39
CA ARG A 9 10.27 -11.99 -5.14
C ARG A 9 11.78 -11.78 -5.08
N THR A 10 12.56 -12.18 -6.10
CA THR A 10 13.98 -11.86 -6.24
C THR A 10 14.20 -10.39 -6.64
N ASP A 11 15.43 -9.92 -6.53
CA ASP A 11 15.76 -8.54 -6.95
C ASP A 11 15.67 -8.38 -8.47
N GLU A 12 16.03 -9.42 -9.23
CA GLU A 12 15.87 -9.47 -10.69
C GLU A 12 14.40 -9.33 -11.08
N TRP A 13 13.50 -10.04 -10.39
CA TRP A 13 12.07 -9.93 -10.58
C TRP A 13 11.55 -8.52 -10.23
N LYS A 14 12.03 -7.89 -9.15
CA LYS A 14 11.67 -6.51 -8.81
C LYS A 14 12.10 -5.53 -9.90
N GLN A 15 13.33 -5.69 -10.45
CA GLN A 15 13.80 -4.87 -11.55
C GLN A 15 12.99 -5.10 -12.83
N TRP A 16 12.72 -6.36 -13.18
CA TRP A 16 11.87 -6.69 -14.31
C TRP A 16 10.49 -6.04 -14.21
N ARG A 17 9.86 -6.05 -13.04
CA ARG A 17 8.57 -5.39 -12.81
C ARG A 17 8.61 -3.87 -13.03
N LYS A 18 9.73 -3.21 -12.74
CA LYS A 18 9.89 -1.76 -12.97
C LYS A 18 9.88 -1.39 -14.45
N LEU A 19 10.24 -2.31 -15.33
CA LEU A 19 10.37 -2.08 -16.77
C LEU A 19 9.05 -2.20 -17.55
N GLY A 20 7.91 -2.27 -16.89
CA GLY A 20 6.61 -2.38 -17.54
C GLY A 20 5.45 -2.12 -16.58
N VAL A 21 4.25 -2.36 -17.07
CA VAL A 21 2.99 -2.34 -16.33
C VAL A 21 2.64 -3.77 -15.93
N THR A 22 2.57 -4.01 -14.62
CA THR A 22 2.27 -5.34 -14.09
C THR A 22 0.78 -5.51 -13.77
N ALA A 23 0.34 -6.75 -13.60
CA ALA A 23 -1.04 -7.03 -13.27
C ALA A 23 -1.51 -6.34 -11.98
N THR A 24 -0.62 -6.20 -10.99
CA THR A 24 -0.91 -5.48 -9.73
C THR A 24 -0.93 -3.97 -9.87
N ASP A 25 -0.35 -3.41 -10.93
CA ASP A 25 -0.39 -1.97 -11.21
C ASP A 25 -1.76 -1.56 -11.77
N SER A 26 -2.43 -2.45 -12.52
CA SER A 26 -3.71 -2.13 -13.16
C SER A 26 -4.80 -1.69 -12.19
N PRO A 27 -5.05 -2.33 -11.04
CA PRO A 27 -6.01 -1.83 -10.06
C PRO A 27 -5.69 -0.42 -9.53
N VAL A 28 -4.39 -0.05 -9.45
CA VAL A 28 -3.98 1.32 -9.08
C VAL A 28 -4.40 2.32 -10.16
N LEU A 29 -4.20 1.97 -11.43
CA LEU A 29 -4.59 2.81 -12.58
C LEU A 29 -6.11 2.95 -12.72
N PHE A 30 -6.88 2.01 -12.16
CA PHE A 30 -8.34 2.07 -12.07
C PHE A 30 -8.85 2.76 -10.80
N GLY A 31 -7.95 3.21 -9.90
CA GLY A 31 -8.32 3.88 -8.65
C GLY A 31 -8.96 2.94 -7.61
N LEU A 32 -8.72 1.63 -7.72
CA LEU A 32 -9.27 0.61 -6.83
C LEU A 32 -8.35 0.28 -5.65
N VAL A 33 -7.21 0.96 -5.53
CA VAL A 33 -6.23 0.78 -4.45
C VAL A 33 -6.18 2.06 -3.62
N PRO A 34 -6.88 2.13 -2.48
CA PRO A 34 -6.95 3.36 -1.67
C PRO A 34 -5.59 3.82 -1.13
N GLU A 35 -4.66 2.88 -0.97
CA GLU A 35 -3.35 3.11 -0.37
C GLU A 35 -2.32 3.68 -1.35
N GLN A 36 -2.59 3.61 -2.66
CA GLN A 36 -1.65 4.04 -3.70
C GLN A 36 -2.38 4.64 -4.90
N ASN A 37 -1.92 5.77 -5.39
CA ASN A 37 -2.41 6.40 -6.59
C ASN A 37 -1.41 6.29 -7.76
N SER A 38 -1.82 6.72 -8.95
CA SER A 38 -1.00 6.64 -10.17
C SER A 38 0.30 7.46 -10.10
N ILE A 39 0.33 8.55 -9.35
CA ILE A 39 1.54 9.39 -9.17
C ILE A 39 2.55 8.67 -8.28
N GLU A 40 2.10 8.03 -7.21
CA GLU A 40 2.98 7.24 -6.34
C GLU A 40 3.54 6.03 -7.06
N LEU A 41 2.71 5.32 -7.83
CA LEU A 41 3.16 4.22 -8.68
C LEU A 41 4.17 4.70 -9.72
N TRP A 42 3.93 5.84 -10.35
CA TRP A 42 4.86 6.45 -11.29
C TRP A 42 6.20 6.79 -10.63
N ALA A 43 6.18 7.34 -9.42
CA ALA A 43 7.39 7.66 -8.68
C ALA A 43 8.22 6.42 -8.34
N GLU A 44 7.56 5.31 -8.02
CA GLU A 44 8.23 4.01 -7.80
C GLU A 44 8.83 3.44 -9.09
N LYS A 45 8.10 3.50 -10.21
CA LYS A 45 8.59 3.03 -11.51
C LYS A 45 9.75 3.86 -12.05
N THR A 46 9.78 5.16 -11.78
CA THR A 46 10.87 6.06 -12.19
C THR A 46 12.06 6.08 -11.22
N GLY A 47 11.95 5.40 -10.06
CA GLY A 47 12.99 5.37 -9.03
C GLY A 47 13.09 6.65 -8.19
N LEU A 48 12.11 7.55 -8.29
CA LEU A 48 12.04 8.75 -7.45
C LEU A 48 11.58 8.43 -6.02
N LYS A 49 10.86 7.33 -5.87
CA LYS A 49 10.44 6.78 -4.58
C LYS A 49 10.80 5.31 -4.53
N GLU A 50 11.43 4.86 -3.45
CA GLU A 50 11.58 3.42 -3.23
C GLU A 50 10.21 2.82 -2.90
N PRO A 51 9.90 1.62 -3.43
CA PRO A 51 8.70 0.89 -3.03
C PRO A 51 8.67 0.73 -1.51
N THR A 52 7.48 0.85 -0.94
CA THR A 52 7.31 0.61 0.49
C THR A 52 7.62 -0.85 0.80
N ASP A 53 8.55 -1.10 1.71
CA ASP A 53 8.79 -2.45 2.22
C ASP A 53 7.61 -2.87 3.09
N LEU A 54 6.91 -3.91 2.65
CA LEU A 54 5.74 -4.46 3.33
C LEU A 54 6.05 -5.80 4.02
N SER A 55 7.31 -6.25 4.01
CA SER A 55 7.73 -7.57 4.53
C SER A 55 7.44 -7.74 6.03
N ASP A 56 7.46 -6.64 6.79
CA ASP A 56 7.17 -6.64 8.22
C ASP A 56 5.66 -6.62 8.55
N ILE A 57 4.80 -6.44 7.55
CA ILE A 57 3.35 -6.44 7.76
C ILE A 57 2.87 -7.88 7.96
N PRO A 58 2.25 -8.23 9.12
CA PRO A 58 1.84 -9.59 9.41
C PRO A 58 0.91 -10.20 8.36
N ALA A 59 -0.01 -9.38 7.80
CA ALA A 59 -0.93 -9.83 6.76
C ALA A 59 -0.22 -10.18 5.43
N VAL A 60 0.86 -9.47 5.10
CA VAL A 60 1.66 -9.74 3.90
C VAL A 60 2.48 -11.02 4.07
N ARG A 61 3.14 -11.19 5.23
CA ARG A 61 3.83 -12.45 5.55
C ARG A 61 2.91 -13.65 5.49
N TRP A 62 1.76 -13.53 6.15
CA TRP A 62 0.73 -14.56 6.11
C TRP A 62 0.37 -14.96 4.67
N GLY A 63 0.12 -13.97 3.80
CA GLY A 63 -0.18 -14.20 2.39
C GLY A 63 0.90 -15.01 1.68
N VAL A 64 2.16 -14.62 1.88
CA VAL A 64 3.32 -15.29 1.27
C VAL A 64 3.49 -16.73 1.77
N GLU A 65 3.35 -16.95 3.07
CA GLU A 65 3.54 -18.26 3.71
C GLU A 65 2.44 -19.26 3.33
N HIS A 66 1.24 -18.80 2.96
CA HIS A 66 0.09 -19.66 2.70
C HIS A 66 -0.25 -19.83 1.22
N GLU A 67 0.42 -19.13 0.33
CA GLU A 67 0.15 -19.19 -1.12
C GLU A 67 0.35 -20.59 -1.70
N ASP A 68 1.47 -21.25 -1.37
CA ASP A 68 1.76 -22.62 -1.83
C ASP A 68 0.78 -23.65 -1.27
N TYR A 69 0.34 -23.44 -0.03
CA TYR A 69 -0.69 -24.29 0.58
C TYR A 69 -2.03 -24.14 -0.14
N ALA A 70 -2.47 -22.92 -0.40
CA ALA A 70 -3.70 -22.66 -1.12
C ALA A 70 -3.65 -23.20 -2.55
N ARG A 71 -2.48 -23.11 -3.23
CA ARG A 71 -2.27 -23.71 -4.55
C ARG A 71 -2.45 -25.24 -4.48
N SER A 72 -1.84 -25.88 -3.51
CA SER A 72 -1.95 -27.33 -3.34
C SER A 72 -3.39 -27.78 -3.06
N LEU A 73 -4.16 -27.00 -2.30
CA LEU A 73 -5.59 -27.27 -2.08
C LEU A 73 -6.39 -27.17 -3.38
N TRP A 74 -6.11 -26.13 -4.20
CA TRP A 74 -6.76 -25.95 -5.48
C TRP A 74 -6.43 -27.10 -6.44
N GLU A 75 -5.15 -27.47 -6.56
CA GLU A 75 -4.67 -28.58 -7.40
C GLU A 75 -5.32 -29.90 -7.02
N LEU A 76 -5.38 -30.20 -5.72
CA LEU A 76 -6.03 -31.39 -5.22
C LEU A 76 -7.53 -31.42 -5.56
N LYS A 77 -8.21 -30.28 -5.42
CA LYS A 77 -9.65 -30.16 -5.69
C LYS A 77 -9.98 -30.31 -7.18
N HIS A 78 -9.17 -29.73 -8.05
CA HIS A 78 -9.42 -29.70 -9.49
C HIS A 78 -8.73 -30.83 -10.25
N GLY A 79 -7.79 -31.55 -9.63
CA GLY A 79 -7.02 -32.61 -10.27
C GLY A 79 -6.11 -32.08 -11.40
N ASP A 80 -5.69 -30.82 -11.31
CA ASP A 80 -4.82 -30.16 -12.27
C ASP A 80 -3.59 -29.57 -11.54
N ILE A 81 -2.53 -29.24 -12.30
CA ILE A 81 -1.30 -28.65 -11.78
C ILE A 81 -1.25 -27.20 -12.24
N ALA A 82 -0.92 -26.28 -11.33
CA ALA A 82 -0.81 -24.86 -11.60
C ALA A 82 0.61 -24.36 -11.25
N SER A 83 1.43 -24.11 -12.26
CA SER A 83 2.82 -23.67 -12.07
C SER A 83 2.93 -22.15 -12.01
N PRO A 84 3.65 -21.57 -11.04
CA PRO A 84 3.91 -20.14 -11.00
C PRO A 84 4.78 -19.73 -12.19
N LEU A 85 4.44 -18.63 -12.87
CA LEU A 85 5.14 -18.13 -14.03
C LEU A 85 5.29 -16.60 -13.99
N CYS A 86 6.40 -16.11 -14.53
CA CYS A 86 6.55 -14.73 -14.97
C CYS A 86 6.36 -14.66 -16.50
N VAL A 87 5.49 -13.78 -16.95
CA VAL A 87 5.12 -13.72 -18.38
C VAL A 87 5.05 -12.27 -18.89
N GLU A 88 5.34 -12.12 -20.19
CA GLU A 88 5.17 -10.86 -20.93
C GLU A 88 4.22 -11.09 -22.10
N SER A 89 3.48 -10.04 -22.46
CA SER A 89 2.60 -10.06 -23.62
C SER A 89 3.41 -10.10 -24.91
N ASP A 90 3.10 -11.02 -25.83
CA ASP A 90 3.71 -11.07 -27.15
C ASP A 90 3.36 -9.82 -27.98
N ALA A 91 2.17 -9.29 -27.80
CA ALA A 91 1.69 -8.13 -28.55
C ALA A 91 2.33 -6.81 -28.11
N ASN A 92 2.58 -6.66 -26.80
CA ASN A 92 3.21 -5.46 -26.24
C ASN A 92 3.93 -5.83 -24.94
N PRO A 93 5.27 -5.99 -24.95
CA PRO A 93 6.04 -6.50 -23.81
C PRO A 93 6.15 -5.53 -22.61
N ILE A 94 5.56 -4.32 -22.71
CA ILE A 94 5.42 -3.47 -21.54
C ILE A 94 4.42 -4.08 -20.54
N PHE A 95 3.45 -4.89 -21.01
CA PHE A 95 2.50 -5.58 -20.15
C PHE A 95 3.08 -6.91 -19.65
N ARG A 96 3.13 -7.07 -18.36
CA ARG A 96 3.79 -8.17 -17.64
C ARG A 96 2.91 -8.71 -16.55
N ALA A 97 3.04 -9.98 -16.26
CA ALA A 97 2.34 -10.59 -15.13
C ALA A 97 3.22 -11.63 -14.44
N SER A 98 3.12 -11.67 -13.12
CA SER A 98 3.49 -12.84 -12.34
C SER A 98 2.19 -13.57 -12.04
N LEU A 99 2.12 -14.82 -12.39
CA LEU A 99 0.97 -15.70 -12.18
C LEU A 99 1.27 -16.56 -10.96
N ASP A 100 0.34 -16.68 -10.03
CA ASP A 100 0.47 -17.58 -8.90
C ASP A 100 0.35 -19.03 -9.35
N GLY A 101 -0.36 -19.26 -10.46
CA GLY A 101 -0.41 -20.54 -11.18
C GLY A 101 -0.83 -20.38 -12.63
N TYR A 102 -0.30 -21.23 -13.48
CA TYR A 102 -0.75 -21.43 -14.86
C TYR A 102 -1.03 -22.92 -15.02
N THR A 103 -2.27 -23.26 -15.34
CA THR A 103 -2.74 -24.65 -15.33
C THR A 103 -2.34 -25.39 -16.58
N THR A 104 -2.43 -26.71 -16.56
CA THR A 104 -2.15 -27.55 -17.75
C THR A 104 -3.18 -27.31 -18.87
N ASN A 105 -4.38 -26.80 -18.51
CA ASN A 105 -5.43 -26.41 -19.47
C ASN A 105 -5.23 -25.00 -20.07
N GLY A 106 -4.17 -24.28 -19.64
CA GLY A 106 -3.92 -22.94 -20.14
C GLY A 106 -4.74 -21.84 -19.44
N GLU A 107 -5.17 -22.08 -18.23
CA GLU A 107 -5.93 -21.16 -17.42
C GLU A 107 -5.05 -20.48 -16.37
N VAL A 108 -5.42 -19.27 -15.95
CA VAL A 108 -4.70 -18.52 -14.92
C VAL A 108 -5.28 -18.84 -13.55
N LEU A 109 -4.40 -19.06 -12.58
CA LEU A 109 -4.76 -19.14 -11.16
C LEU A 109 -4.16 -17.93 -10.42
N GLU A 110 -5.01 -17.17 -9.77
CA GLU A 110 -4.64 -16.07 -8.87
C GLU A 110 -5.10 -16.41 -7.45
N ILE A 111 -4.17 -16.37 -6.50
CA ILE A 111 -4.39 -16.79 -5.12
C ILE A 111 -4.30 -15.60 -4.18
N LYS A 112 -5.25 -15.50 -3.28
CA LYS A 112 -5.25 -14.52 -2.20
C LYS A 112 -5.41 -15.22 -0.86
N CYS A 113 -4.46 -15.00 0.04
CA CYS A 113 -4.49 -15.51 1.40
C CYS A 113 -4.68 -14.33 2.37
N PRO A 114 -5.89 -13.78 2.50
CA PRO A 114 -6.15 -12.71 3.46
C PRO A 114 -5.93 -13.22 4.88
N TYR A 115 -5.55 -12.30 5.78
CA TYR A 115 -5.34 -12.64 7.17
C TYR A 115 -6.62 -13.24 7.78
N PRO A 116 -6.52 -14.34 8.53
CA PRO A 116 -7.69 -15.03 9.08
C PRO A 116 -8.56 -14.12 9.93
N ASP A 117 -9.88 -14.30 9.83
CA ASP A 117 -10.86 -13.50 10.54
C ASP A 117 -10.81 -11.98 10.20
N GLY A 118 -10.08 -11.62 9.15
CA GLY A 118 -9.99 -10.25 8.67
C GLY A 118 -11.27 -9.81 7.95
N ILE A 119 -11.46 -8.48 7.88
CA ILE A 119 -12.63 -7.91 7.21
C ILE A 119 -12.68 -8.27 5.71
N THR A 120 -11.54 -8.47 5.08
CA THR A 120 -11.45 -8.81 3.65
C THR A 120 -12.11 -10.16 3.35
N ILE A 121 -11.79 -11.21 4.13
CA ILE A 121 -12.37 -12.53 3.89
C ILE A 121 -13.87 -12.55 4.20
N MET A 122 -14.29 -11.81 5.21
CA MET A 122 -15.71 -11.67 5.54
C MET A 122 -16.48 -10.92 4.46
N ASP A 123 -15.91 -9.85 3.90
CA ASP A 123 -16.49 -9.11 2.78
C ASP A 123 -16.67 -10.02 1.56
N VAL A 124 -15.65 -10.80 1.21
CA VAL A 124 -15.72 -11.76 0.10
C VAL A 124 -16.78 -12.84 0.34
N LYS A 125 -16.90 -13.38 1.55
CA LYS A 125 -17.92 -14.37 1.90
C LYS A 125 -19.36 -13.83 1.75
N ILE A 126 -19.57 -12.59 2.18
CA ILE A 126 -20.93 -12.00 2.28
C ILE A 126 -21.33 -11.35 0.96
N ARG A 127 -20.43 -10.58 0.34
CA ARG A 127 -20.74 -9.75 -0.83
C ARG A 127 -20.31 -10.38 -2.16
N ARG A 128 -19.54 -11.47 -2.12
CA ARG A 128 -19.06 -12.20 -3.29
C ARG A 128 -18.43 -11.23 -4.32
N GLU A 129 -18.94 -11.22 -5.55
CA GLU A 129 -18.47 -10.38 -6.65
C GLU A 129 -18.67 -8.86 -6.40
N ASN A 130 -19.51 -8.51 -5.43
CA ASN A 130 -19.71 -7.12 -5.01
C ASN A 130 -18.69 -6.63 -3.98
N SER A 131 -17.84 -7.52 -3.43
CA SER A 131 -16.80 -7.14 -2.48
C SER A 131 -15.75 -6.22 -3.10
N ASP A 132 -15.17 -5.34 -2.28
CA ASP A 132 -14.12 -4.44 -2.75
C ASP A 132 -12.85 -5.23 -3.16
N ALA A 133 -12.57 -6.34 -2.47
CA ALA A 133 -11.49 -7.24 -2.80
C ALA A 133 -11.67 -7.89 -4.17
N TYR A 134 -12.87 -8.46 -4.44
CA TYR A 134 -13.14 -9.04 -5.76
C TYR A 134 -12.98 -8.02 -6.88
N LYS A 135 -13.57 -6.84 -6.77
CA LYS A 135 -13.49 -5.78 -7.80
C LYS A 135 -12.04 -5.37 -8.09
N ARG A 136 -11.23 -5.27 -7.05
CA ARG A 136 -9.79 -4.96 -7.17
C ARG A 136 -9.04 -6.07 -7.91
N TYR A 137 -9.23 -7.32 -7.49
CA TYR A 137 -8.52 -8.46 -8.07
C TYR A 137 -9.08 -8.88 -9.42
N PHE A 138 -10.35 -8.59 -9.72
CA PHE A 138 -10.92 -8.78 -11.06
C PHE A 138 -10.11 -8.01 -12.13
N ILE A 139 -9.76 -6.76 -11.89
CA ILE A 139 -8.91 -5.99 -12.82
C ILE A 139 -7.50 -6.58 -12.94
N GLN A 140 -6.91 -7.06 -11.84
CA GLN A 140 -5.63 -7.75 -11.85
C GLN A 140 -5.70 -9.01 -12.72
N VAL A 141 -6.72 -9.82 -12.52
CA VAL A 141 -6.95 -11.07 -13.27
C VAL A 141 -7.20 -10.79 -14.76
N GLN A 142 -7.98 -9.77 -15.10
CA GLN A 142 -8.17 -9.38 -16.52
C GLN A 142 -6.85 -8.95 -17.18
N HIS A 143 -5.95 -8.31 -16.46
CA HIS A 143 -4.60 -8.04 -16.95
C HIS A 143 -3.80 -9.33 -17.18
N GLN A 144 -3.88 -10.28 -16.27
CA GLN A 144 -3.22 -11.59 -16.41
C GLN A 144 -3.77 -12.38 -17.62
N LEU A 145 -5.09 -12.39 -17.80
CA LEU A 145 -5.75 -12.95 -18.97
C LEU A 145 -5.30 -12.28 -20.30
N MET A 146 -5.13 -10.95 -20.26
CA MET A 146 -4.60 -10.20 -21.39
C MET A 146 -3.19 -10.63 -21.76
N VAL A 147 -2.30 -10.74 -20.77
CA VAL A 147 -0.88 -11.06 -20.98
C VAL A 147 -0.68 -12.52 -21.35
N SER A 148 -1.38 -13.44 -20.69
CA SER A 148 -1.29 -14.89 -20.95
C SER A 148 -1.96 -15.29 -22.26
N GLY A 149 -2.98 -14.57 -22.69
CA GLY A 149 -3.86 -14.96 -23.79
C GLY A 149 -4.92 -15.99 -23.38
N SER A 150 -5.03 -16.33 -22.10
CA SER A 150 -6.01 -17.26 -21.56
C SER A 150 -7.43 -16.70 -21.65
N LEU A 151 -8.41 -17.61 -21.73
CA LEU A 151 -9.83 -17.26 -21.80
C LEU A 151 -10.52 -17.31 -20.45
N LEU A 152 -9.93 -18.04 -19.50
CA LEU A 152 -10.48 -18.27 -18.17
C LEU A 152 -9.39 -18.12 -17.11
N ALA A 153 -9.79 -17.63 -15.97
CA ALA A 153 -8.96 -17.58 -14.76
C ALA A 153 -9.78 -17.99 -13.52
N HIS A 154 -9.06 -18.49 -12.54
CA HIS A 154 -9.59 -18.82 -11.21
C HIS A 154 -9.01 -17.83 -10.19
N LEU A 155 -9.87 -17.00 -9.61
CA LEU A 155 -9.52 -16.15 -8.47
C LEU A 155 -9.93 -16.87 -7.19
N VAL A 156 -8.97 -17.15 -6.33
CA VAL A 156 -9.16 -18.00 -5.16
C VAL A 156 -8.78 -17.26 -3.90
N PHE A 157 -9.63 -17.31 -2.88
CA PHE A 157 -9.34 -16.80 -1.54
C PHE A 157 -9.26 -17.95 -0.56
N LEU A 158 -8.15 -18.03 0.18
CA LEU A 158 -7.97 -18.99 1.25
C LEU A 158 -8.72 -18.53 2.52
N ASP A 159 -9.53 -19.39 3.08
CA ASP A 159 -10.25 -19.20 4.33
C ASP A 159 -10.09 -20.42 5.26
N GLY A 160 -9.04 -20.41 6.06
CA GLY A 160 -8.62 -21.60 6.80
C GLY A 160 -8.13 -22.70 5.85
N ASP A 161 -8.84 -23.84 5.83
CA ASP A 161 -8.56 -24.96 4.93
C ASP A 161 -9.54 -25.04 3.75
N GLU A 162 -10.33 -23.99 3.54
CA GLU A 162 -11.32 -23.92 2.45
C GLU A 162 -10.94 -22.86 1.43
N LEU A 163 -11.40 -23.05 0.20
CA LEU A 163 -11.21 -22.10 -0.89
C LEU A 163 -12.55 -21.46 -1.29
N ILE A 164 -12.58 -20.14 -1.33
CA ILE A 164 -13.65 -19.38 -1.95
C ILE A 164 -13.21 -19.07 -3.36
N GLU A 165 -13.86 -19.62 -4.35
CA GLU A 165 -13.45 -19.56 -5.75
C GLU A 165 -14.40 -18.74 -6.60
N PHE A 166 -13.80 -18.08 -7.60
CA PHE A 166 -14.48 -17.36 -8.67
C PHE A 166 -13.85 -17.71 -10.00
N GLU A 167 -14.66 -18.19 -10.92
CA GLU A 167 -14.28 -18.31 -12.32
C GLU A 167 -14.47 -16.97 -13.01
N ILE A 168 -13.41 -16.47 -13.66
CA ILE A 168 -13.41 -15.16 -14.30
C ILE A 168 -13.12 -15.37 -15.78
N ALA A 169 -14.12 -15.16 -16.61
CA ALA A 169 -13.95 -15.14 -18.05
C ALA A 169 -13.24 -13.86 -18.51
N ARG A 170 -12.50 -13.98 -19.60
CA ARG A 170 -11.84 -12.87 -20.26
C ARG A 170 -12.86 -11.85 -20.78
N ASP A 171 -12.68 -10.59 -20.42
CA ASP A 171 -13.51 -9.45 -20.84
C ASP A 171 -12.70 -8.48 -21.72
N GLU A 172 -12.99 -8.48 -23.01
CA GLU A 172 -12.26 -7.64 -23.99
C GLU A 172 -12.48 -6.15 -23.75
N ASN A 173 -13.63 -5.72 -23.21
CA ASN A 173 -13.88 -4.31 -22.95
C ASN A 173 -12.97 -3.80 -21.81
N VAL A 174 -12.87 -4.58 -20.74
CA VAL A 174 -11.97 -4.29 -19.62
C VAL A 174 -10.51 -4.32 -20.07
N ILE A 175 -10.15 -5.29 -20.91
CA ILE A 175 -8.79 -5.42 -21.47
C ILE A 175 -8.41 -4.21 -22.33
N ILE A 176 -9.32 -3.70 -23.15
CA ILE A 176 -9.11 -2.48 -23.94
C ILE A 176 -8.80 -1.30 -23.01
N GLU A 177 -9.55 -1.15 -21.92
CA GLU A 177 -9.31 -0.09 -20.96
C GLU A 177 -7.98 -0.27 -20.21
N ILE A 178 -7.62 -1.50 -19.83
CA ILE A 178 -6.32 -1.82 -19.22
C ILE A 178 -5.18 -1.43 -20.15
N LYS A 179 -5.26 -1.76 -21.44
CA LYS A 179 -4.25 -1.41 -22.45
C LYS A 179 -4.10 0.11 -22.55
N GLN A 180 -5.21 0.82 -22.72
CA GLN A 180 -5.19 2.27 -22.85
C GLN A 180 -4.55 2.95 -21.63
N LYS A 181 -5.04 2.66 -20.43
CA LYS A 181 -4.50 3.24 -19.19
C LYS A 181 -3.05 2.86 -18.95
N GLY A 182 -2.68 1.61 -19.24
CA GLY A 182 -1.32 1.11 -19.06
C GLY A 182 -0.32 1.75 -20.03
N GLU A 183 -0.68 1.92 -21.30
CA GLU A 183 0.16 2.58 -22.30
C GLU A 183 0.33 4.08 -21.99
N GLU A 184 -0.75 4.78 -21.64
CA GLU A 184 -0.69 6.18 -21.21
C GLU A 184 0.20 6.35 -19.98
N PHE A 185 0.04 5.48 -18.99
CA PHE A 185 0.85 5.49 -17.77
C PHE A 185 2.33 5.21 -18.07
N PHE A 186 2.63 4.15 -18.84
CA PHE A 186 4.02 3.79 -19.12
C PHE A 186 4.73 4.81 -20.00
N LYS A 187 4.01 5.47 -20.90
CA LYS A 187 4.51 6.64 -21.63
C LYS A 187 4.94 7.75 -20.66
N ALA A 188 4.12 8.05 -19.64
CA ALA A 188 4.47 9.03 -18.61
C ALA A 188 5.71 8.62 -17.81
N VAL A 189 5.92 7.31 -17.57
CA VAL A 189 7.14 6.75 -16.95
C VAL A 189 8.36 7.00 -17.83
N LEU A 190 8.29 6.68 -19.13
CA LEU A 190 9.40 6.86 -20.08
C LEU A 190 9.77 8.34 -20.28
N GLU A 191 8.77 9.22 -20.33
CA GLU A 191 8.95 10.65 -20.47
C GLU A 191 9.37 11.34 -19.16
N LYS A 192 9.41 10.57 -18.04
CA LYS A 192 9.64 11.10 -16.68
C LYS A 192 8.71 12.26 -16.32
N ARG A 193 7.49 12.24 -16.84
CA ARG A 193 6.43 13.19 -16.52
C ARG A 193 5.39 12.52 -15.66
N PRO A 194 5.04 13.08 -14.50
CA PRO A 194 4.00 12.46 -13.68
C PRO A 194 2.68 12.42 -14.43
N PRO A 195 1.90 11.32 -14.31
CA PRO A 195 0.57 11.27 -14.89
C PRO A 195 -0.27 12.40 -14.28
N ARG A 196 -0.90 13.20 -15.15
CA ARG A 196 -1.78 14.28 -14.72
C ARG A 196 -3.18 13.71 -14.57
N ASP A 197 -3.65 13.62 -13.36
CA ASP A 197 -5.07 13.47 -13.13
C ASP A 197 -5.77 14.73 -13.61
N LYS A 198 -6.84 14.58 -14.38
CA LYS A 198 -7.63 15.70 -14.92
C LYS A 198 -8.23 16.59 -13.83
N THR A 199 -8.23 16.13 -12.58
CA THR A 199 -8.74 16.84 -11.40
C THR A 199 -7.64 17.50 -10.55
N GLY A 200 -6.37 17.37 -10.93
CA GLY A 200 -5.25 17.98 -10.20
C GLY A 200 -5.32 19.50 -10.19
N TRP A 201 -5.20 20.10 -8.99
CA TRP A 201 -5.07 21.55 -8.88
C TRP A 201 -3.70 22.00 -9.42
N LEU A 202 -3.70 23.06 -10.21
CA LEU A 202 -2.50 23.74 -10.69
C LEU A 202 -2.61 25.25 -10.40
N PRO A 203 -1.49 25.92 -10.09
CA PRO A 203 -1.47 27.38 -9.95
C PRO A 203 -2.01 28.02 -11.22
N LYS A 204 -2.87 29.01 -11.07
CA LYS A 204 -3.49 29.73 -12.19
C LYS A 204 -2.74 31.02 -12.54
N SER A 205 -1.86 31.45 -11.65
CA SER A 205 -1.05 32.68 -11.82
C SER A 205 0.35 32.46 -11.23
N ALA A 206 1.30 33.34 -11.61
CA ALA A 206 2.64 33.32 -11.02
C ALA A 206 2.62 33.67 -9.52
N GLU A 207 1.63 34.43 -9.07
CA GLU A 207 1.43 34.77 -7.67
C GLU A 207 0.96 33.54 -6.88
N ASP A 208 -0.01 32.80 -7.40
CA ASP A 208 -0.46 31.50 -6.80
C ASP A 208 0.70 30.51 -6.71
N GLU A 209 1.53 30.45 -7.75
CA GLU A 209 2.71 29.57 -7.79
C GLU A 209 3.73 29.94 -6.71
N ALA A 210 4.02 31.24 -6.55
CA ALA A 210 4.96 31.73 -5.53
C ALA A 210 4.45 31.44 -4.11
N LEU A 211 3.17 31.69 -3.84
CA LEU A 211 2.53 31.40 -2.54
C LEU A 211 2.54 29.89 -2.24
N TRP A 212 2.27 29.07 -3.25
CA TRP A 212 2.32 27.62 -3.09
C TRP A 212 3.75 27.14 -2.76
N ARG A 213 4.76 27.64 -3.48
CA ARG A 213 6.18 27.26 -3.26
C ARG A 213 6.62 27.61 -1.84
N ASP A 214 6.36 28.84 -1.37
CA ASP A 214 6.70 29.24 0.00
C ASP A 214 6.03 28.35 1.05
N ALA A 215 4.74 28.05 0.88
CA ALA A 215 4.04 27.15 1.80
C ALA A 215 4.58 25.71 1.73
N ALA A 216 4.94 25.23 0.54
CA ALA A 216 5.49 23.89 0.34
C ALA A 216 6.88 23.75 0.99
N GLU A 217 7.75 24.75 0.86
CA GLU A 217 9.08 24.77 1.50
C GLU A 217 8.95 24.67 3.02
N ARG A 218 8.13 25.52 3.63
CA ARG A 218 7.88 25.47 5.09
C ARG A 218 7.30 24.14 5.54
N TYR A 219 6.40 23.57 4.75
CA TYR A 219 5.83 22.26 5.04
C TYR A 219 6.89 21.14 4.97
N LEU A 220 7.72 21.13 3.94
CA LEU A 220 8.76 20.12 3.75
C LEU A 220 9.84 20.19 4.84
N GLU A 221 10.22 21.40 5.25
CA GLU A 221 11.14 21.62 6.37
C GLU A 221 10.55 21.06 7.67
N ALA A 222 9.30 21.41 7.98
CA ALA A 222 8.59 20.91 9.18
C ALA A 222 8.48 19.38 9.18
N VAL A 223 8.17 18.76 8.04
CA VAL A 223 8.13 17.27 7.91
C VAL A 223 9.50 16.65 8.15
N SER A 224 10.57 17.27 7.65
CA SER A 224 11.94 16.80 7.89
C SER A 224 12.32 16.84 9.36
N LEU A 225 12.01 17.95 10.03
CA LEU A 225 12.24 18.13 11.47
C LEU A 225 11.39 17.16 12.29
N GLU A 226 10.11 17.00 11.97
CA GLU A 226 9.23 16.04 12.65
C GLU A 226 9.80 14.62 12.59
N ARG A 227 10.25 14.17 11.40
CA ARG A 227 10.84 12.84 11.24
C ARG A 227 12.10 12.68 12.07
N LYS A 228 12.98 13.70 12.08
CA LYS A 228 14.22 13.70 12.88
C LYS A 228 13.91 13.60 14.37
N TYR A 229 13.01 14.45 14.88
CA TYR A 229 12.68 14.48 16.31
C TYR A 229 11.85 13.27 16.73
N ARG A 230 11.00 12.73 15.87
CA ARG A 230 10.29 11.48 16.14
C ARG A 230 11.27 10.32 16.31
N SER A 231 12.27 10.19 15.43
CA SER A 231 13.31 9.16 15.56
C SER A 231 14.10 9.32 16.86
N GLN A 232 14.54 10.53 17.19
CA GLN A 232 15.26 10.81 18.44
C GLN A 232 14.40 10.50 19.67
N LYS A 233 13.12 10.86 19.65
CA LYS A 233 12.16 10.57 20.71
C LYS A 233 11.98 9.07 20.95
N GLU A 234 11.79 8.28 19.88
CA GLU A 234 11.62 6.82 20.02
C GLU A 234 12.92 6.14 20.45
N GLN A 235 14.08 6.62 20.00
CA GLN A 235 15.36 6.13 20.48
C GLN A 235 15.54 6.41 21.97
N ALA A 236 15.36 7.65 22.41
CA ALA A 236 15.46 8.03 23.82
C ALA A 236 14.46 7.26 24.70
N LYS A 237 13.23 7.06 24.21
CA LYS A 237 12.23 6.25 24.89
C LYS A 237 12.68 4.79 25.05
N THR A 238 13.28 4.20 24.03
CA THR A 238 13.80 2.82 24.07
C THR A 238 14.94 2.70 25.10
N GLU A 239 15.84 3.66 25.12
CA GLU A 239 16.93 3.73 26.10
C GLU A 239 16.40 3.84 27.53
N LEU A 240 15.45 4.73 27.78
CA LEU A 240 14.81 4.89 29.10
C LEU A 240 14.09 3.63 29.55
N LEU A 241 13.33 2.97 28.67
CA LEU A 241 12.66 1.71 28.97
C LEU A 241 13.66 0.59 29.27
N GLY A 242 14.79 0.55 28.56
CA GLY A 242 15.88 -0.41 28.83
C GLY A 242 16.53 -0.23 30.21
N MET A 243 16.60 1.00 30.71
CA MET A 243 17.16 1.29 32.02
C MET A 243 16.24 0.86 33.20
N ILE A 244 14.92 0.91 32.98
CA ILE A 244 13.95 0.60 34.06
C ILE A 244 13.93 -0.89 34.37
N GLY A 245 14.10 -1.76 33.36
CA GLY A 245 14.01 -3.21 33.51
C GLY A 245 12.57 -3.70 33.78
N GLU A 246 12.42 -5.00 33.96
CA GLU A 246 11.09 -5.63 34.10
C GLU A 246 10.47 -5.52 35.51
N PHE A 247 11.28 -5.21 36.51
CA PHE A 247 10.86 -5.25 37.90
C PHE A 247 10.11 -4.00 38.41
N TYR A 248 10.19 -2.89 37.66
CA TYR A 248 9.59 -1.62 38.10
C TYR A 248 8.34 -1.31 37.30
N SER A 249 7.32 -0.78 37.99
CA SER A 249 6.06 -0.37 37.38
C SER A 249 6.02 1.13 37.03
N TYR A 250 6.95 1.92 37.57
CA TYR A 250 7.09 3.33 37.25
C TYR A 250 8.52 3.83 37.51
N ALA A 251 8.87 4.92 36.84
CA ALA A 251 10.04 5.73 37.15
C ALA A 251 9.66 7.21 36.99
N ASP A 252 10.09 8.03 37.94
CA ASP A 252 9.91 9.49 37.90
C ASP A 252 11.25 10.13 38.27
N TYR A 253 11.99 10.56 37.24
CA TYR A 253 13.31 11.14 37.41
C TYR A 253 13.66 12.08 36.25
N ALA A 254 14.39 13.15 36.57
CA ALA A 254 14.88 14.12 35.57
C ALA A 254 13.79 14.66 34.61
N GLY A 255 12.57 14.90 35.16
CA GLY A 255 11.44 15.44 34.38
C GLY A 255 10.75 14.44 33.45
N VAL A 256 11.10 13.14 33.52
CA VAL A 256 10.44 12.09 32.73
C VAL A 256 9.73 11.12 33.66
N LEU A 257 8.42 11.02 33.49
CA LEU A 257 7.58 10.03 34.18
C LEU A 257 7.27 8.88 33.21
N ILE A 258 7.64 7.67 33.61
CA ILE A 258 7.31 6.43 32.87
C ILE A 258 6.43 5.57 33.78
N THR A 259 5.28 5.15 33.27
CA THR A 259 4.34 4.28 33.97
C THR A 259 3.97 3.10 33.15
N LYS A 260 3.92 1.90 33.73
CA LYS A 260 3.35 0.71 33.10
C LYS A 260 1.85 0.71 33.37
N GLU A 261 1.07 1.23 32.44
CA GLU A 261 -0.38 1.17 32.56
C GLU A 261 -0.90 -0.24 32.32
N PRO A 262 -1.84 -0.72 33.15
CA PRO A 262 -2.51 -1.98 32.84
C PRO A 262 -3.26 -1.84 31.50
N SER A 263 -3.21 -2.88 30.69
CA SER A 263 -3.98 -2.91 29.44
C SER A 263 -5.46 -2.74 29.76
N ARG A 264 -6.04 -1.62 29.33
CA ARG A 264 -7.49 -1.42 29.43
C ARG A 264 -8.17 -2.26 28.39
N PRO A 265 -9.21 -3.05 28.74
CA PRO A 265 -9.99 -3.73 27.73
C PRO A 265 -10.54 -2.67 26.76
N SER A 266 -10.27 -2.86 25.47
CA SER A 266 -10.84 -1.98 24.44
C SER A 266 -12.37 -2.08 24.51
N SER A 267 -13.05 -0.96 24.73
CA SER A 267 -14.51 -0.89 24.64
C SER A 267 -15.01 -0.89 23.18
N SER A 268 -14.10 -0.83 22.19
CA SER A 268 -14.48 -0.91 20.81
C SER A 268 -14.82 -2.34 20.42
N VAL A 269 -16.02 -2.53 19.93
CA VAL A 269 -16.45 -3.81 19.37
C VAL A 269 -15.82 -3.93 17.98
N SER A 270 -15.02 -4.96 17.78
CA SER A 270 -14.45 -5.24 16.45
C SER A 270 -15.56 -5.74 15.53
N CYS A 271 -15.78 -5.05 14.41
CA CYS A 271 -16.76 -5.46 13.39
C CYS A 271 -16.53 -6.90 12.93
N SER A 272 -15.29 -7.31 12.72
CA SER A 272 -14.94 -8.69 12.36
C SER A 272 -15.40 -9.71 13.40
N LYS A 273 -15.24 -9.40 14.70
CA LYS A 273 -15.72 -10.29 15.79
C LYS A 273 -17.24 -10.38 15.84
N VAL A 274 -17.95 -9.28 15.57
CA VAL A 274 -19.41 -9.27 15.52
C VAL A 274 -19.90 -10.12 14.36
N LEU A 275 -19.35 -9.90 13.16
CA LEU A 275 -19.72 -10.66 11.98
C LEU A 275 -19.42 -12.16 12.17
N LYS A 276 -18.26 -12.50 12.71
CA LYS A 276 -17.91 -13.90 13.05
C LYS A 276 -18.90 -14.52 14.02
N TYR A 277 -19.26 -13.79 15.07
CA TYR A 277 -20.29 -14.27 16.03
C TYR A 277 -21.64 -14.51 15.37
N LEU A 278 -22.11 -13.59 14.51
CA LEU A 278 -23.35 -13.74 13.77
C LEU A 278 -23.30 -14.97 12.85
N MET A 279 -22.19 -15.19 12.14
CA MET A 279 -21.99 -16.36 11.28
C MET A 279 -22.01 -17.66 12.08
N GLN A 280 -21.28 -17.71 13.23
CA GLN A 280 -21.27 -18.89 14.11
C GLN A 280 -22.64 -19.23 14.71
N LYS A 281 -23.52 -18.23 14.83
CA LYS A 281 -24.89 -18.40 15.32
C LYS A 281 -25.89 -18.63 14.20
N GLU A 282 -25.43 -18.78 12.94
CA GLU A 282 -26.27 -18.95 11.76
C GLU A 282 -27.30 -17.81 11.59
N ILE A 283 -26.99 -16.62 12.10
CA ILE A 283 -27.82 -15.44 11.96
C ILE A 283 -27.56 -14.85 10.57
N PRO A 284 -28.58 -14.67 9.72
CA PRO A 284 -28.41 -14.13 8.38
C PRO A 284 -27.74 -12.74 8.41
N ILE A 285 -26.64 -12.59 7.66
CA ILE A 285 -25.96 -11.33 7.49
C ILE A 285 -26.33 -10.81 6.10
N THR A 286 -27.19 -9.81 6.08
CA THR A 286 -27.53 -9.09 4.84
C THR A 286 -26.44 -8.08 4.50
N GLU A 287 -26.44 -7.61 3.25
CA GLU A 287 -25.51 -6.55 2.82
C GLU A 287 -25.64 -5.28 3.68
N ASP A 288 -26.86 -4.94 4.12
CA ASP A 288 -27.10 -3.77 4.98
C ASP A 288 -26.51 -3.96 6.38
N VAL A 289 -26.63 -5.15 6.96
CA VAL A 289 -26.00 -5.49 8.25
C VAL A 289 -24.49 -5.43 8.12
N PHE A 290 -23.94 -5.97 7.04
CA PHE A 290 -22.50 -5.88 6.79
C PHE A 290 -22.03 -4.43 6.67
N LYS A 291 -22.71 -3.62 5.85
CA LYS A 291 -22.41 -2.19 5.69
C LYS A 291 -22.52 -1.40 7.00
N ALA A 292 -23.47 -1.74 7.86
CA ALA A 292 -23.63 -1.11 9.17
C ALA A 292 -22.51 -1.52 10.16
N CYS A 293 -21.98 -2.73 10.03
CA CYS A 293 -20.86 -3.22 10.86
C CYS A 293 -19.50 -2.71 10.39
N VAL A 294 -19.34 -2.43 9.11
CA VAL A 294 -18.11 -1.83 8.56
C VAL A 294 -18.22 -0.33 8.75
N MET A 295 -17.28 0.26 9.51
CA MET A 295 -17.24 1.71 9.66
C MET A 295 -17.30 2.36 8.27
N PRO A 296 -18.15 3.36 8.06
CA PRO A 296 -18.16 4.10 6.81
C PRO A 296 -16.75 4.57 6.52
N LYS A 297 -16.29 4.46 5.26
CA LYS A 297 -15.03 5.05 4.84
C LYS A 297 -15.05 6.47 5.38
N SER A 298 -14.07 6.85 6.21
CA SER A 298 -13.97 8.22 6.70
C SER A 298 -14.09 9.14 5.50
N GLU A 299 -14.81 10.23 5.64
CA GLU A 299 -14.85 11.27 4.60
C GLU A 299 -13.44 11.50 4.08
N SER A 300 -13.32 11.67 2.77
CA SER A 300 -12.03 11.87 2.12
C SER A 300 -11.26 12.96 2.85
N ARG A 301 -10.17 12.59 3.52
CA ARG A 301 -9.31 13.54 4.23
C ARG A 301 -8.21 13.98 3.27
N TRP A 302 -7.95 15.28 3.25
CA TRP A 302 -6.77 15.79 2.55
C TRP A 302 -5.52 15.19 3.18
N ASN A 303 -4.75 14.45 2.38
CA ASN A 303 -3.48 13.92 2.79
C ASN A 303 -2.38 14.77 2.20
N VAL A 304 -1.73 15.57 3.03
CA VAL A 304 -0.58 16.39 2.62
C VAL A 304 0.67 15.61 2.95
N LYS A 305 1.45 15.29 1.93
CA LYS A 305 2.73 14.58 2.05
C LYS A 305 3.73 15.13 1.05
N PRO A 306 5.05 14.98 1.29
CA PRO A 306 6.06 15.39 0.34
C PRO A 306 5.86 14.74 -1.03
N SER A 307 5.93 15.54 -2.10
CA SER A 307 5.86 15.01 -3.46
C SER A 307 7.14 14.25 -3.80
N PRO A 308 7.07 13.04 -4.37
CA PRO A 308 8.25 12.33 -4.83
C PRO A 308 8.90 12.94 -6.07
N THR A 309 8.19 13.83 -6.79
CA THR A 309 8.61 14.36 -8.09
C THR A 309 9.44 15.62 -8.05
N GLU A 310 9.18 16.51 -7.08
CA GLU A 310 9.84 17.82 -7.01
C GLU A 310 10.83 17.95 -5.85
N THR A 311 10.70 17.12 -4.83
CA THR A 311 11.44 17.28 -3.58
C THR A 311 12.95 17.03 -3.71
N ARG A 312 13.41 16.25 -4.70
CA ARG A 312 14.85 15.96 -4.85
C ARG A 312 15.63 17.03 -5.62
N GLU A 313 15.04 17.66 -6.63
CA GLU A 313 15.75 18.66 -7.42
C GLU A 313 15.86 20.01 -6.70
N LEU A 314 14.81 20.45 -6.01
CA LEU A 314 14.81 21.72 -5.28
C LEU A 314 15.66 21.67 -3.99
N VAL A 315 15.56 20.59 -3.22
CA VAL A 315 16.31 20.47 -1.94
C VAL A 315 17.82 20.23 -2.15
N PHE A 316 18.24 19.61 -3.26
CA PHE A 316 19.68 19.43 -3.56
C PHE A 316 20.32 20.73 -4.07
N ASN A 317 19.65 21.46 -4.96
CA ASN A 317 20.19 22.71 -5.50
C ASN A 317 20.23 23.84 -4.48
N ASP A 318 19.30 23.91 -3.54
CA ASP A 318 19.30 24.93 -2.48
C ASP A 318 20.19 24.57 -1.30
N ARG A 319 20.41 23.28 -0.99
CA ARG A 319 21.39 22.89 0.02
C ARG A 319 22.83 23.16 -0.41
N GLU A 320 23.17 23.09 -1.68
CA GLU A 320 24.47 23.54 -2.19
C GLU A 320 24.60 25.05 -2.08
N ARG A 321 23.55 25.82 -2.42
CA ARG A 321 23.56 27.29 -2.28
C ARG A 321 23.59 27.77 -0.84
N LEU A 322 22.92 27.09 0.08
CA LEU A 322 22.92 27.41 1.52
C LEU A 322 24.22 27.00 2.21
N ARG A 323 24.90 25.92 1.76
CA ARG A 323 26.22 25.55 2.27
C ARG A 323 27.31 26.57 1.90
N ASP A 324 27.19 27.22 0.75
CA ASP A 324 28.12 28.27 0.34
C ASP A 324 27.82 29.63 1.01
N SER A 325 26.61 29.85 1.55
CA SER A 325 26.25 31.08 2.29
C SER A 325 26.49 31.01 3.79
N ASP A 326 26.50 29.80 4.39
CA ASP A 326 26.65 29.61 5.85
C ASP A 326 28.13 29.49 6.33
N GLN A 327 29.13 29.70 5.44
CA GLN A 327 30.52 29.83 5.89
C GLN A 327 30.89 31.21 6.46
N THR A 328 29.95 32.13 6.57
CA THR A 328 30.22 33.48 7.03
C THR A 328 29.26 34.04 8.07
N HIS A 329 28.71 33.32 9.01
CA HIS A 329 28.13 33.89 10.25
C HIS A 329 27.49 32.76 11.11
N PHE A 330 28.24 32.22 12.02
CA PHE A 330 27.72 31.71 13.30
C PHE A 330 28.82 31.83 14.37
N SER A 331 28.82 32.98 15.01
CA SER A 331 29.35 33.13 16.35
C SER A 331 28.32 33.93 17.16
N GLU A 332 27.96 33.35 18.29
CA GLU A 332 27.30 34.00 19.42
C GLU A 332 25.82 34.35 19.26
N ASP A 333 24.93 33.59 19.91
CA ASP A 333 24.00 34.00 20.95
C ASP A 333 23.01 32.86 21.24
N LEU A 334 23.35 32.04 22.23
CA LEU A 334 22.43 31.11 22.86
C LEU A 334 22.50 31.38 24.38
N ASP A 335 21.87 32.44 24.79
CA ASP A 335 21.41 32.60 26.18
C ASP A 335 20.05 33.30 26.18
N ASP A 336 19.17 32.82 27.08
CA ASP A 336 17.86 33.37 27.42
C ASP A 336 16.63 32.85 26.64
N PHE A 337 16.15 31.67 27.04
CA PHE A 337 14.72 31.43 27.09
C PHE A 337 14.32 30.79 28.43
N GLU A 338 13.93 31.64 29.35
CA GLU A 338 13.23 31.26 30.59
C GLU A 338 11.87 30.68 30.26
N ILE A 339 11.61 29.47 30.74
CA ILE A 339 10.29 28.86 30.73
C ILE A 339 9.54 29.31 31.97
N SER A 340 8.59 30.20 31.84
CA SER A 340 7.60 30.47 32.88
C SER A 340 6.24 29.90 32.48
N GLY A 341 5.80 28.90 33.25
CA GLY A 341 4.48 28.90 33.85
C GLY A 341 3.29 28.34 33.09
N THR A 342 2.91 27.16 33.49
CA THR A 342 1.54 26.73 33.84
C THR A 342 0.38 26.96 32.86
N GLY A 343 -0.25 25.89 32.46
CA GLY A 343 -1.60 25.91 31.89
C GLY A 343 -2.10 24.53 31.50
N ALA A 344 -2.71 23.86 32.45
CA ALA A 344 -3.51 22.66 32.18
C ALA A 344 -4.72 23.01 31.34
N PHE A 345 -4.98 22.25 30.30
CA PHE A 345 -6.34 22.08 29.77
C PHE A 345 -6.57 20.65 29.30
N TRP A 346 -7.60 20.08 29.83
CA TRP A 346 -8.29 18.85 29.52
C TRP A 346 -9.05 18.99 28.19
N PHE A 347 -8.92 18.04 27.30
CA PHE A 347 -10.05 17.26 26.72
C PHE A 347 -9.48 16.14 25.86
#